data_42e5a1fd22f61a00ad8f65c0a89c467d
#
_entry.id   42e5a1fd22f61a00ad8f65c0a89c467d
#
_cell.length_a   1.000
_cell.length_b   1.000
_cell.length_c   1.000
_cell.angle_alpha   90.00
_cell.angle_beta   90.00
_cell.angle_gamma   90.00
#
_symmetry.space_group_name_H-M   'P 1'
#
loop_
_entity.id
_entity.type
_entity.pdbx_description
1 polymer ?
#
loop_
_entity_poly.entity_id
_entity_poly.type
_entity_poly.pdbx_seq_one_letter_code
_entity_poly.pdbx_strand_id
1 'polypeptide(L)'
;MSERTYSQVNTGISVREASFVSPSQFEQLLASPSSESREGLLQGTPYALDSHEIKDLSALEARLMAALLAEYQWAFEVSPQPDLVSLFTLKYTYHNLKVCLKHKATERKLGHLLIPIGPYSLDVLEHLVATFSAEHCPAFMAEEVAATWQEFQDYQDLLVLEIGMDLAYFKHLRYLGYSLDHPILKQLVDVTIDFYNAIT
;
A
#
# COMPACT_ATOMS: atom_id res chain seq x y z
N MET A 1 27.21 -10.66 -7.21
CA MET A 1 26.15 -9.83 -6.62
C MET A 1 26.55 -9.63 -5.15
N SER A 2 26.71 -8.38 -4.69
CA SER A 2 27.02 -8.09 -3.28
C SER A 2 25.84 -8.55 -2.43
N GLU A 3 26.06 -9.33 -1.37
CA GLU A 3 25.01 -9.67 -0.41
C GLU A 3 24.47 -8.36 0.19
N ARG A 4 23.19 -8.11 0.01
CA ARG A 4 22.49 -6.99 0.67
C ARG A 4 22.46 -7.27 2.16
N THR A 5 22.91 -6.32 2.95
CA THR A 5 22.95 -6.47 4.40
C THR A 5 22.00 -5.48 5.07
N TYR A 6 21.39 -5.85 6.19
CA TYR A 6 20.55 -4.95 6.98
C TYR A 6 21.30 -3.70 7.45
N SER A 7 22.61 -3.76 7.61
CA SER A 7 23.42 -2.58 7.96
C SER A 7 23.37 -1.50 6.87
N GLN A 8 23.42 -1.90 5.59
CA GLN A 8 23.30 -0.96 4.47
C GLN A 8 21.89 -0.38 4.37
N VAL A 9 20.89 -1.23 4.58
CA VAL A 9 19.47 -0.78 4.59
C VAL A 9 19.24 0.23 5.71
N ASN A 10 19.71 -0.06 6.93
CA ASN A 10 19.55 0.85 8.07
C ASN A 10 20.23 2.21 7.84
N THR A 11 21.41 2.22 7.23
CA THR A 11 22.08 3.46 6.85
C THR A 11 21.23 4.23 5.82
N GLY A 12 20.68 3.55 4.82
CA GLY A 12 19.78 4.15 3.83
C GLY A 12 18.49 4.72 4.46
N ILE A 13 17.90 4.02 5.42
CA ILE A 13 16.74 4.49 6.20
C ILE A 13 17.09 5.79 6.93
N SER A 14 18.20 5.81 7.68
CA SER A 14 18.61 7.01 8.45
C SER A 14 18.84 8.23 7.57
N VAL A 15 19.41 8.03 6.37
CA VAL A 15 19.58 9.14 5.40
C VAL A 15 18.24 9.66 4.90
N ARG A 16 17.28 8.78 4.62
CA ARG A 16 15.94 9.15 4.15
C ARG A 16 15.11 9.84 5.24
N GLU A 17 15.15 9.29 6.47
CA GLU A 17 14.50 9.91 7.63
C GLU A 17 14.95 11.34 7.86
N ALA A 18 16.23 11.66 7.61
CA ALA A 18 16.76 13.01 7.74
C ALA A 18 16.19 14.00 6.71
N SER A 19 15.59 13.51 5.61
CA SER A 19 14.94 14.35 4.58
C SER A 19 13.44 14.57 4.84
N PHE A 20 12.84 13.90 5.80
CA PHE A 20 11.42 14.04 6.12
C PHE A 20 11.15 15.37 6.85
N VAL A 21 9.88 15.77 6.80
CA VAL A 21 9.43 16.93 7.57
C VAL A 21 9.57 16.63 9.06
N SER A 22 10.39 17.43 9.75
CA SER A 22 10.58 17.32 11.20
C SER A 22 9.36 17.80 11.97
N PRO A 23 9.16 17.40 13.24
CA PRO A 23 8.06 17.89 14.07
C PRO A 23 8.01 19.43 14.15
N SER A 24 9.16 20.11 14.24
CA SER A 24 9.20 21.57 14.28
C SER A 24 8.83 22.21 12.94
N GLN A 25 9.21 21.62 11.81
CA GLN A 25 8.77 22.08 10.49
C GLN A 25 7.26 21.86 10.31
N PHE A 26 6.72 20.76 10.83
CA PHE A 26 5.29 20.48 10.78
C PHE A 26 4.49 21.53 11.58
N GLU A 27 4.93 21.89 12.78
CA GLU A 27 4.34 22.99 13.56
C GLU A 27 4.41 24.32 12.80
N GLN A 28 5.54 24.63 12.15
CA GLN A 28 5.68 25.81 11.33
C GLN A 28 4.75 25.81 10.12
N LEU A 29 4.55 24.66 9.47
CA LEU A 29 3.58 24.52 8.37
C LEU A 29 2.15 24.82 8.84
N LEU A 30 1.76 24.33 10.02
CA LEU A 30 0.45 24.58 10.60
C LEU A 30 0.26 26.07 10.95
N ALA A 31 1.31 26.74 11.45
CA ALA A 31 1.29 28.15 11.82
C ALA A 31 1.46 29.10 10.61
N SER A 32 1.83 28.57 9.44
CA SER A 32 2.14 29.40 8.27
C SER A 32 0.90 30.09 7.70
N PRO A 33 0.92 31.40 7.53
CA PRO A 33 -0.26 32.16 7.10
C PRO A 33 -0.48 32.07 5.57
N SER A 34 0.54 31.77 4.77
CA SER A 34 0.47 31.78 3.32
C SER A 34 1.02 30.53 2.65
N SER A 35 0.64 30.31 1.40
CA SER A 35 1.12 29.19 0.59
C SER A 35 2.60 29.31 0.26
N GLU A 36 3.08 30.54 0.03
CA GLU A 36 4.48 30.85 -0.26
C GLU A 36 5.38 30.49 0.95
N SER A 37 4.90 30.76 2.16
CA SER A 37 5.58 30.37 3.40
C SER A 37 5.68 28.84 3.53
N ARG A 38 4.60 28.12 3.19
CA ARG A 38 4.56 26.66 3.22
C ARG A 38 5.45 26.04 2.15
N GLU A 39 5.47 26.62 0.95
CA GLU A 39 6.39 26.23 -0.11
C GLU A 39 7.84 26.26 0.39
N GLY A 40 8.27 27.38 1.00
CA GLY A 40 9.64 27.53 1.53
C GLY A 40 9.98 26.47 2.58
N LEU A 41 9.04 26.08 3.44
CA LEU A 41 9.23 25.05 4.47
C LEU A 41 9.33 23.63 3.89
N LEU A 42 8.71 23.36 2.76
CA LEU A 42 8.72 22.06 2.10
C LEU A 42 9.90 21.90 1.12
N GLN A 43 10.59 22.99 0.76
CA GLN A 43 11.76 22.92 -0.13
C GLN A 43 12.85 22.02 0.47
N GLY A 44 13.43 21.17 -0.39
CA GLY A 44 14.46 20.22 0.02
C GLY A 44 13.92 18.94 0.71
N THR A 45 12.61 18.81 0.85
CA THR A 45 11.94 17.57 1.31
C THR A 45 11.34 16.79 0.13
N PRO A 46 11.04 15.50 0.29
CA PRO A 46 10.31 14.72 -0.72
C PRO A 46 8.89 15.26 -1.04
N TYR A 47 8.39 16.17 -0.21
CA TYR A 47 7.04 16.73 -0.27
C TYR A 47 7.03 18.16 -0.85
N ALA A 48 8.12 18.57 -1.52
CA ALA A 48 8.20 19.90 -2.12
C ALA A 48 7.08 20.12 -3.14
N LEU A 49 6.33 21.19 -2.93
CA LEU A 49 5.22 21.68 -3.75
C LEU A 49 5.39 23.17 -3.93
N ASP A 50 4.94 23.70 -5.07
CA ASP A 50 4.86 25.15 -5.23
C ASP A 50 3.60 25.74 -4.56
N SER A 51 3.54 27.05 -4.44
CA SER A 51 2.46 27.75 -3.75
C SER A 51 1.09 27.60 -4.43
N HIS A 52 1.05 27.23 -5.69
CA HIS A 52 -0.18 26.95 -6.43
C HIS A 52 -0.64 25.52 -6.18
N GLU A 53 0.27 24.55 -6.24
CA GLU A 53 -0.02 23.13 -5.96
C GLU A 53 -0.49 22.91 -4.51
N ILE A 54 0.05 23.66 -3.54
CA ILE A 54 -0.38 23.59 -2.13
C ILE A 54 -1.88 23.92 -1.94
N LYS A 55 -2.47 24.70 -2.84
CA LYS A 55 -3.90 25.06 -2.81
C LYS A 55 -4.78 24.01 -3.48
N ASP A 56 -4.19 23.11 -4.24
CA ASP A 56 -4.88 22.02 -4.93
C ASP A 56 -4.73 20.71 -4.15
N LEU A 57 -5.81 20.28 -3.51
CA LEU A 57 -5.82 19.05 -2.72
C LEU A 57 -5.43 17.82 -3.56
N SER A 58 -5.84 17.79 -4.84
CA SER A 58 -5.50 16.69 -5.75
C SER A 58 -4.01 16.65 -6.07
N ALA A 59 -3.38 17.80 -6.29
CA ALA A 59 -1.93 17.91 -6.50
C ALA A 59 -1.16 17.48 -5.24
N LEU A 60 -1.63 17.89 -4.06
CA LEU A 60 -1.04 17.49 -2.78
C LEU A 60 -1.12 15.97 -2.58
N GLU A 61 -2.30 15.38 -2.78
CA GLU A 61 -2.48 13.92 -2.66
C GLU A 61 -1.59 13.16 -3.65
N ALA A 62 -1.52 13.61 -4.91
CA ALA A 62 -0.67 13.01 -5.92
C ALA A 62 0.82 13.06 -5.53
N ARG A 63 1.28 14.18 -4.95
CA ARG A 63 2.66 14.33 -4.48
C ARG A 63 2.95 13.39 -3.30
N LEU A 64 2.07 13.34 -2.31
CA LEU A 64 2.23 12.44 -1.16
C LEU A 64 2.24 10.97 -1.58
N MET A 65 1.36 10.60 -2.52
CA MET A 65 1.32 9.25 -3.06
C MET A 65 2.58 8.92 -3.86
N ALA A 66 3.10 9.85 -4.65
CA ALA A 66 4.34 9.66 -5.39
C ALA A 66 5.55 9.48 -4.45
N ALA A 67 5.63 10.27 -3.37
CA ALA A 67 6.66 10.12 -2.34
C ALA A 67 6.57 8.74 -1.66
N LEU A 68 5.37 8.33 -1.26
CA LEU A 68 5.14 7.01 -0.64
C LEU A 68 5.52 5.86 -1.57
N LEU A 69 5.15 5.95 -2.85
CA LEU A 69 5.51 4.96 -3.87
C LEU A 69 7.03 4.85 -4.01
N ALA A 70 7.73 5.97 -4.10
CA ALA A 70 9.20 6.00 -4.22
C ALA A 70 9.89 5.34 -3.01
N GLU A 71 9.38 5.55 -1.79
CA GLU A 71 9.91 4.93 -0.58
C GLU A 71 9.70 3.40 -0.58
N TYR A 72 8.53 2.92 -0.97
CA TYR A 72 8.30 1.48 -1.06
C TYR A 72 9.07 0.81 -2.20
N GLN A 73 9.21 1.47 -3.36
CA GLN A 73 10.06 0.96 -4.45
C GLN A 73 11.50 0.80 -3.99
N TRP A 74 12.05 1.85 -3.36
CA TRP A 74 13.38 1.78 -2.76
C TRP A 74 13.50 0.65 -1.72
N ALA A 75 12.51 0.50 -0.83
CA ALA A 75 12.51 -0.55 0.19
C ALA A 75 12.55 -1.96 -0.45
N PHE A 76 11.78 -2.20 -1.51
CA PHE A 76 11.82 -3.46 -2.26
C PHE A 76 13.18 -3.70 -2.94
N GLU A 77 13.78 -2.64 -3.49
CA GLU A 77 15.08 -2.72 -4.16
C GLU A 77 16.22 -3.07 -3.21
N VAL A 78 16.22 -2.51 -2.00
CA VAL A 78 17.35 -2.66 -1.07
C VAL A 78 17.15 -3.75 -0.04
N SER A 79 15.93 -4.16 0.25
CA SER A 79 15.65 -5.15 1.29
C SER A 79 16.32 -6.49 0.97
N PRO A 80 17.07 -7.08 1.93
CA PRO A 80 17.55 -8.46 1.81
C PRO A 80 16.40 -9.47 1.79
N GLN A 81 15.23 -9.08 2.34
CA GLN A 81 14.05 -9.92 2.49
C GLN A 81 12.80 -9.13 2.01
N PRO A 82 12.49 -9.15 0.70
CA PRO A 82 11.36 -8.39 0.12
C PRO A 82 10.00 -8.72 0.77
N ASP A 83 9.82 -9.93 1.27
CA ASP A 83 8.59 -10.35 1.97
C ASP A 83 8.31 -9.51 3.22
N LEU A 84 9.35 -8.98 3.87
CA LEU A 84 9.21 -8.04 4.97
C LEU A 84 8.52 -6.74 4.50
N VAL A 85 8.91 -6.23 3.34
CA VAL A 85 8.28 -5.03 2.75
C VAL A 85 6.85 -5.37 2.29
N SER A 86 6.66 -6.57 1.71
CA SER A 86 5.35 -7.08 1.29
C SER A 86 4.36 -7.10 2.44
N LEU A 87 4.78 -7.45 3.66
CA LEU A 87 3.93 -7.45 4.86
C LEU A 87 3.23 -6.10 5.08
N PHE A 88 3.92 -4.99 4.84
CA PHE A 88 3.39 -3.63 5.03
C PHE A 88 2.62 -3.10 3.82
N THR A 89 2.88 -3.65 2.63
CA THR A 89 2.27 -3.19 1.38
C THR A 89 1.08 -4.03 0.93
N LEU A 90 0.87 -5.20 1.56
CA LEU A 90 -0.18 -6.14 1.18
C LEU A 90 -1.59 -5.51 1.17
N LYS A 91 -1.86 -4.55 2.05
CA LYS A 91 -3.10 -3.78 2.09
C LYS A 91 -3.43 -3.09 0.76
N TYR A 92 -2.42 -2.61 0.02
CA TYR A 92 -2.61 -1.98 -1.29
C TYR A 92 -2.93 -3.03 -2.36
N THR A 93 -2.33 -4.20 -2.29
CA THR A 93 -2.68 -5.33 -3.17
C THR A 93 -4.16 -5.68 -3.07
N TYR A 94 -4.66 -5.84 -1.85
CA TYR A 94 -6.07 -6.20 -1.64
C TYR A 94 -7.03 -5.03 -1.88
N HIS A 95 -6.60 -3.79 -1.65
CA HIS A 95 -7.32 -2.60 -2.12
C HIS A 95 -7.50 -2.64 -3.66
N ASN A 96 -6.42 -2.89 -4.39
CA ASN A 96 -6.47 -2.96 -5.86
C ASN A 96 -7.36 -4.11 -6.35
N LEU A 97 -7.31 -5.28 -5.71
CA LEU A 97 -8.21 -6.41 -6.02
C LEU A 97 -9.69 -6.03 -5.82
N LYS A 98 -10.03 -5.31 -4.73
CA LYS A 98 -11.38 -4.77 -4.52
C LYS A 98 -11.80 -3.83 -5.64
N VAL A 99 -10.90 -2.90 -6.04
CA VAL A 99 -11.16 -1.96 -7.14
C VAL A 99 -11.39 -2.71 -8.45
N CYS A 100 -10.54 -3.69 -8.79
CA CYS A 100 -10.68 -4.50 -10.01
C CYS A 100 -11.97 -5.32 -10.01
N LEU A 101 -12.32 -5.96 -8.89
CA LEU A 101 -13.57 -6.72 -8.76
C LEU A 101 -14.81 -5.82 -8.90
N LYS A 102 -14.80 -4.63 -8.28
CA LYS A 102 -15.88 -3.64 -8.43
C LYS A 102 -15.97 -3.10 -9.86
N HIS A 103 -14.82 -2.87 -10.50
CA HIS A 103 -14.81 -2.51 -11.92
C HIS A 103 -15.50 -3.60 -12.75
N LYS A 104 -15.13 -4.87 -12.55
CA LYS A 104 -15.72 -6.03 -13.23
C LYS A 104 -17.24 -6.18 -12.95
N ALA A 105 -17.67 -5.92 -11.72
CA ALA A 105 -19.06 -6.04 -11.30
C ALA A 105 -19.97 -4.90 -11.83
N THR A 106 -19.42 -3.70 -11.95
CA THR A 106 -20.21 -2.49 -12.23
C THR A 106 -19.94 -1.88 -13.60
N GLU A 107 -18.91 -2.34 -14.32
CA GLU A 107 -18.39 -1.77 -15.58
C GLU A 107 -17.96 -0.29 -15.47
N ARG A 108 -17.90 0.25 -14.25
CA ARG A 108 -17.45 1.62 -14.01
C ARG A 108 -15.94 1.73 -14.14
N LYS A 109 -15.45 2.80 -14.74
CA LYS A 109 -14.01 3.08 -14.86
C LYS A 109 -13.44 3.50 -13.51
N LEU A 110 -12.84 2.56 -12.77
CA LEU A 110 -12.29 2.76 -11.43
C LEU A 110 -10.74 2.79 -11.39
N GLY A 111 -10.07 2.77 -12.55
CA GLY A 111 -8.61 2.70 -12.62
C GLY A 111 -7.87 3.85 -11.90
N HIS A 112 -8.51 5.02 -11.75
CA HIS A 112 -7.96 6.14 -10.98
C HIS A 112 -7.85 5.88 -9.47
N LEU A 113 -8.48 4.81 -8.97
CA LEU A 113 -8.41 4.40 -7.56
C LEU A 113 -7.30 3.36 -7.31
N LEU A 114 -6.64 2.86 -8.36
CA LEU A 114 -5.57 1.89 -8.22
C LEU A 114 -4.31 2.54 -7.66
N ILE A 115 -3.65 1.83 -6.74
CA ILE A 115 -2.44 2.29 -6.05
C ILE A 115 -1.31 1.33 -6.43
N PRO A 116 -0.30 1.75 -7.22
CA PRO A 116 0.76 0.86 -7.71
C PRO A 116 1.84 0.56 -6.65
N ILE A 117 1.42 0.19 -5.45
CA ILE A 117 2.27 -0.18 -4.32
C ILE A 117 2.06 -1.66 -4.00
N GLY A 118 3.13 -2.43 -3.89
CA GLY A 118 3.09 -3.83 -3.49
C GLY A 118 4.00 -4.72 -4.33
N PRO A 119 4.01 -6.03 -4.01
CA PRO A 119 4.86 -7.00 -4.70
C PRO A 119 4.33 -7.40 -6.08
N TYR A 120 3.08 -7.08 -6.40
CA TYR A 120 2.42 -7.42 -7.66
C TYR A 120 2.11 -6.16 -8.46
N SER A 121 2.42 -6.16 -9.76
CA SER A 121 2.04 -5.06 -10.65
C SER A 121 0.51 -4.99 -10.84
N LEU A 122 0.01 -3.83 -11.23
CA LEU A 122 -1.42 -3.66 -11.51
C LEU A 122 -1.90 -4.60 -12.61
N ASP A 123 -1.10 -4.79 -13.68
CA ASP A 123 -1.43 -5.71 -14.77
C ASP A 123 -1.63 -7.16 -14.28
N VAL A 124 -0.80 -7.62 -13.32
CA VAL A 124 -0.95 -8.95 -12.71
C VAL A 124 -2.27 -9.06 -11.95
N LEU A 125 -2.65 -8.02 -11.20
CA LEU A 125 -3.90 -8.03 -10.43
C LEU A 125 -5.14 -7.92 -11.34
N GLU A 126 -5.07 -7.11 -12.39
CA GLU A 126 -6.12 -7.00 -13.40
C GLU A 126 -6.29 -8.33 -14.15
N HIS A 127 -5.18 -8.96 -14.55
CA HIS A 127 -5.20 -10.29 -15.18
C HIS A 127 -5.81 -11.35 -14.26
N LEU A 128 -5.40 -11.35 -12.98
CA LEU A 128 -5.96 -12.27 -11.97
C LEU A 128 -7.49 -12.15 -11.87
N VAL A 129 -8.02 -10.92 -11.78
CA VAL A 129 -9.47 -10.69 -11.69
C VAL A 129 -10.19 -11.01 -13.01
N ALA A 130 -9.54 -10.80 -14.15
CA ALA A 130 -10.11 -11.11 -15.45
C ALA A 130 -10.25 -12.64 -15.69
N THR A 131 -9.22 -13.40 -15.33
CA THR A 131 -9.07 -14.83 -15.71
C THR A 131 -9.20 -15.82 -14.54
N PHE A 132 -9.07 -15.34 -13.29
CA PHE A 132 -8.93 -16.17 -12.08
C PHE A 132 -7.73 -17.12 -12.13
N SER A 133 -6.70 -16.77 -12.90
CA SER A 133 -5.46 -17.54 -13.06
C SER A 133 -4.31 -16.95 -12.23
N ALA A 134 -3.57 -17.81 -11.55
CA ALA A 134 -2.46 -17.46 -10.66
C ALA A 134 -1.10 -17.46 -11.40
N GLU A 135 -1.00 -16.97 -12.63
CA GLU A 135 0.22 -17.06 -13.42
C GLU A 135 1.43 -16.36 -12.76
N HIS A 136 1.18 -15.24 -12.08
CA HIS A 136 2.24 -14.39 -11.49
C HIS A 136 1.95 -14.01 -10.03
N CYS A 137 1.10 -14.76 -9.36
CA CYS A 137 0.74 -14.56 -7.94
C CYS A 137 0.51 -15.93 -7.26
N PRO A 138 0.49 -15.99 -5.92
CA PRO A 138 0.22 -17.24 -5.22
C PRO A 138 -1.15 -17.83 -5.58
N ALA A 139 -1.21 -19.16 -5.71
CA ALA A 139 -2.44 -19.89 -6.12
C ALA A 139 -3.64 -19.55 -5.20
N PHE A 140 -3.41 -19.47 -3.89
CA PHE A 140 -4.49 -19.14 -2.95
C PHE A 140 -5.11 -17.75 -3.19
N MET A 141 -4.37 -16.77 -3.75
CA MET A 141 -4.96 -15.48 -4.12
C MET A 141 -5.99 -15.64 -5.23
N ALA A 142 -5.72 -16.48 -6.23
CA ALA A 142 -6.67 -16.77 -7.30
C ALA A 142 -7.91 -17.50 -6.75
N GLU A 143 -7.71 -18.44 -5.83
CA GLU A 143 -8.80 -19.18 -5.16
C GLU A 143 -9.71 -18.21 -4.37
N GLU A 144 -9.15 -17.31 -3.56
CA GLU A 144 -9.91 -16.34 -2.78
C GLU A 144 -10.64 -15.32 -3.67
N VAL A 145 -10.00 -14.83 -4.74
CA VAL A 145 -10.63 -13.92 -5.71
C VAL A 145 -11.78 -14.62 -6.44
N ALA A 146 -11.59 -15.86 -6.90
CA ALA A 146 -12.61 -16.62 -7.59
C ALA A 146 -13.79 -16.94 -6.67
N ALA A 147 -13.54 -17.37 -5.42
CA ALA A 147 -14.56 -17.64 -4.43
C ALA A 147 -15.38 -16.39 -4.11
N THR A 148 -14.73 -15.26 -3.89
CA THR A 148 -15.40 -13.97 -3.63
C THR A 148 -16.26 -13.53 -4.84
N TRP A 149 -15.75 -13.74 -6.05
CA TRP A 149 -16.52 -13.42 -7.25
C TRP A 149 -17.75 -14.32 -7.40
N GLN A 150 -17.63 -15.63 -7.12
CA GLN A 150 -18.77 -16.56 -7.15
C GLN A 150 -19.83 -16.15 -6.13
N GLU A 151 -19.43 -15.82 -4.92
CA GLU A 151 -20.35 -15.35 -3.88
C GLU A 151 -21.06 -14.05 -4.29
N PHE A 152 -20.33 -13.11 -4.92
CA PHE A 152 -20.96 -11.92 -5.49
C PHE A 152 -21.99 -12.27 -6.57
N GLN A 153 -21.73 -13.24 -7.43
CA GLN A 153 -22.69 -13.68 -8.44
C GLN A 153 -23.97 -14.22 -7.83
N ASP A 154 -23.87 -14.87 -6.68
CA ASP A 154 -25.04 -15.46 -5.98
C ASP A 154 -25.87 -14.39 -5.25
N TYR A 155 -25.24 -13.40 -4.65
CA TYR A 155 -25.94 -12.38 -3.83
C TYR A 155 -26.16 -11.05 -4.52
N GLN A 156 -25.41 -10.72 -5.56
CA GLN A 156 -25.44 -9.43 -6.30
C GLN A 156 -25.23 -8.20 -5.40
N ASP A 157 -24.52 -8.36 -4.28
CA ASP A 157 -24.20 -7.30 -3.34
C ASP A 157 -22.71 -6.99 -3.38
N LEU A 158 -22.35 -5.72 -3.66
CA LEU A 158 -20.97 -5.26 -3.70
C LEU A 158 -20.26 -5.38 -2.33
N LEU A 159 -20.99 -5.41 -1.24
CA LEU A 159 -20.43 -5.62 0.10
C LEU A 159 -19.75 -6.98 0.22
N VAL A 160 -20.21 -7.99 -0.50
CA VAL A 160 -19.59 -9.31 -0.57
C VAL A 160 -18.15 -9.22 -1.09
N LEU A 161 -17.90 -8.38 -2.10
CA LEU A 161 -16.54 -8.15 -2.64
C LEU A 161 -15.62 -7.50 -1.61
N GLU A 162 -16.13 -6.58 -0.81
CA GLU A 162 -15.35 -5.94 0.26
C GLU A 162 -14.97 -6.95 1.33
N ILE A 163 -15.97 -7.65 1.88
CA ILE A 163 -15.78 -8.61 2.97
C ILE A 163 -14.88 -9.77 2.54
N GLY A 164 -15.12 -10.34 1.35
CA GLY A 164 -14.31 -11.44 0.84
C GLY A 164 -12.85 -11.07 0.68
N MET A 165 -12.56 -9.89 0.13
CA MET A 165 -11.18 -9.43 -0.02
C MET A 165 -10.54 -9.01 1.31
N ASP A 166 -11.28 -8.51 2.29
CA ASP A 166 -10.76 -8.26 3.63
C ASP A 166 -10.39 -9.56 4.35
N LEU A 167 -11.21 -10.58 4.25
CA LEU A 167 -10.91 -11.91 4.79
C LEU A 167 -9.67 -12.52 4.12
N ALA A 168 -9.58 -12.42 2.80
CA ALA A 168 -8.42 -12.89 2.03
C ALA A 168 -7.14 -12.12 2.41
N TYR A 169 -7.24 -10.80 2.62
CA TYR A 169 -6.13 -9.98 3.12
C TYR A 169 -5.61 -10.49 4.47
N PHE A 170 -6.46 -10.72 5.44
CA PHE A 170 -6.04 -11.18 6.77
C PHE A 170 -5.48 -12.60 6.75
N LYS A 171 -6.01 -13.50 5.91
CA LYS A 171 -5.42 -14.82 5.69
C LYS A 171 -3.99 -14.70 5.13
N HIS A 172 -3.80 -13.87 4.11
CA HIS A 172 -2.50 -13.64 3.49
C HIS A 172 -1.52 -12.95 4.45
N LEU A 173 -1.97 -11.93 5.16
CA LEU A 173 -1.17 -11.22 6.15
C LEU A 173 -0.64 -12.16 7.23
N ARG A 174 -1.49 -13.04 7.75
CA ARG A 174 -1.10 -14.06 8.73
C ARG A 174 -0.11 -15.05 8.14
N TYR A 175 -0.40 -15.58 6.96
CA TYR A 175 0.51 -16.50 6.27
C TYR A 175 1.90 -15.88 6.09
N LEU A 176 1.97 -14.67 5.54
CA LEU A 176 3.23 -13.97 5.27
C LEU A 176 3.98 -13.63 6.57
N GLY A 177 3.30 -13.09 7.58
CA GLY A 177 3.93 -12.72 8.85
C GLY A 177 4.47 -13.92 9.64
N TYR A 178 3.80 -15.06 9.53
CA TYR A 178 4.26 -16.30 10.18
C TYR A 178 5.37 -17.00 9.38
N SER A 179 5.39 -16.89 8.06
CA SER A 179 6.45 -17.45 7.21
C SER A 179 7.81 -16.75 7.42
N LEU A 180 7.80 -15.49 7.83
CA LEU A 180 9.02 -14.73 8.17
C LEU A 180 9.69 -15.21 9.47
N ASP A 181 9.04 -16.07 10.22
CA ASP A 181 9.51 -16.74 11.45
C ASP A 181 10.21 -15.83 12.47
N HIS A 182 9.66 -14.63 12.67
CA HIS A 182 10.15 -13.67 13.65
C HIS A 182 9.07 -13.32 14.68
N PRO A 183 9.34 -13.46 16.01
CA PRO A 183 8.30 -13.28 17.04
C PRO A 183 7.62 -11.92 17.02
N ILE A 184 8.37 -10.84 16.76
CA ILE A 184 7.82 -9.48 16.71
C ILE A 184 6.88 -9.33 15.50
N LEU A 185 7.20 -9.93 14.35
CA LEU A 185 6.34 -9.85 13.16
C LEU A 185 5.05 -10.64 13.35
N LYS A 186 5.11 -11.82 13.99
CA LYS A 186 3.93 -12.59 14.37
C LYS A 186 3.03 -11.78 15.29
N GLN A 187 3.60 -11.17 16.34
CA GLN A 187 2.85 -10.31 17.26
C GLN A 187 2.26 -9.07 16.54
N LEU A 188 3.01 -8.43 15.65
CA LEU A 188 2.52 -7.29 14.87
C LEU A 188 1.29 -7.67 14.03
N VAL A 189 1.35 -8.82 13.37
CA VAL A 189 0.21 -9.33 12.56
C VAL A 189 -1.00 -9.62 13.42
N ASP A 190 -0.81 -10.32 14.56
CA ASP A 190 -1.91 -10.65 15.46
C ASP A 190 -2.57 -9.39 16.02
N VAL A 191 -1.78 -8.42 16.50
CA VAL A 191 -2.29 -7.13 16.99
C VAL A 191 -3.01 -6.34 15.87
N THR A 192 -2.50 -6.39 14.64
CA THR A 192 -3.16 -5.72 13.49
C THR A 192 -4.53 -6.33 13.21
N ILE A 193 -4.64 -7.66 13.25
CA ILE A 193 -5.91 -8.38 13.04
C ILE A 193 -6.88 -8.09 14.19
N ASP A 194 -6.40 -8.17 15.43
CA ASP A 194 -7.22 -7.93 16.62
C ASP A 194 -7.73 -6.48 16.66
N PHE A 195 -6.88 -5.51 16.31
CA PHE A 195 -7.28 -4.11 16.22
C PHE A 195 -8.38 -3.90 15.17
N TYR A 196 -8.23 -4.50 13.99
CA TYR A 196 -9.26 -4.43 12.96
C TYR A 196 -10.60 -5.03 13.43
N ASN A 197 -10.56 -6.21 14.04
CA ASN A 197 -11.75 -6.86 14.59
C ASN A 197 -12.43 -6.05 15.73
N ALA A 198 -11.68 -5.17 16.41
CA ALA A 198 -12.23 -4.36 17.51
C ALA A 198 -12.93 -3.09 17.02
N ILE A 199 -12.66 -2.62 15.78
CA ILE A 199 -13.22 -1.38 15.23
C ILE A 199 -14.29 -1.61 14.14
N THR A 200 -14.45 -2.85 13.67
CA THR A 200 -15.51 -3.28 12.74
C THR A 200 -16.65 -3.96 13.48
#